data_e15cb66ce21fa03315623e21556f37f2
#
_entry.id   e15cb66ce21fa03315623e21556f37f2
#
_cell.length_a   1.000
_cell.length_b   1.000
_cell.length_c   1.000
_cell.angle_alpha   90.00
_cell.angle_beta   90.00
_cell.angle_gamma   90.00
#
_symmetry.space_group_name_H-M   'P 1'
#
loop_
_entity.id
_entity.type
_entity.pdbx_description
1 polymer ?
#
loop_
_entity_poly.entity_id
_entity_poly.type
_entity_poly.pdbx_seq_one_letter_code
_entity_poly.pdbx_strand_id
1 'polypeptide(L)'
;MGAAAQVLLVSLLLVASSAFAQVTRASDADYRAFWLWSGVRPPAALRDAEVIYLHQGDVVTRRGQATFVRLGQPVARLRAPALWVTVRLERLDLTDEMLDTLARLPARWAQAGNRVTGLQIDFDAATHRIDDYGRFLTRLRARLDARFALGVTGLLDWAQTGSVARLNALPVDELVVQTYQGRHTVPGYARYLPALLELRIPFKIGIAQNGEWDKTEEKTLATSPWYRGAVIFVLNPAR
;
A
#
# COMPACT_ATOMS: atom_id res chain seq x y z
N MET A 1 40.15 -67.24 -26.61
CA MET A 1 39.12 -67.08 -25.59
C MET A 1 39.25 -65.68 -24.99
N GLY A 2 38.47 -64.74 -25.49
CA GLY A 2 38.51 -63.35 -25.07
C GLY A 2 37.12 -62.92 -24.63
N ALA A 3 37.00 -62.58 -23.33
CA ALA A 3 35.76 -62.09 -22.76
C ALA A 3 35.65 -60.56 -23.00
N ALA A 4 34.63 -60.15 -23.72
CA ALA A 4 34.29 -58.72 -23.87
C ALA A 4 33.47 -58.26 -22.67
N ALA A 5 34.01 -57.28 -21.94
CA ALA A 5 33.29 -56.59 -20.90
C ALA A 5 32.41 -55.46 -21.48
N GLN A 6 31.10 -55.60 -21.39
CA GLN A 6 30.15 -54.52 -21.70
C GLN A 6 30.06 -53.56 -20.54
N VAL A 7 30.48 -52.32 -20.73
CA VAL A 7 30.27 -51.21 -19.79
C VAL A 7 28.92 -50.61 -20.06
N LEU A 8 27.96 -50.77 -19.14
CA LEU A 8 26.65 -50.11 -19.16
C LEU A 8 26.81 -48.69 -18.63
N LEU A 9 26.68 -47.69 -19.54
CA LEU A 9 26.61 -46.30 -19.17
C LEU A 9 25.17 -45.97 -18.75
N VAL A 10 24.90 -45.84 -17.46
CA VAL A 10 23.62 -45.35 -16.93
C VAL A 10 23.67 -43.82 -16.97
N SER A 11 23.02 -43.22 -17.97
CA SER A 11 22.83 -41.77 -18.04
C SER A 11 21.73 -41.36 -17.07
N LEU A 12 22.10 -40.74 -15.93
CA LEU A 12 21.20 -40.17 -14.98
C LEU A 12 20.69 -38.81 -15.52
N LEU A 13 19.50 -38.79 -16.14
CA LEU A 13 18.79 -37.56 -16.51
C LEU A 13 18.30 -36.85 -15.23
N LEU A 14 19.03 -35.84 -14.78
CA LEU A 14 18.55 -34.87 -13.81
C LEU A 14 17.48 -34.00 -14.49
N VAL A 15 16.21 -34.34 -14.27
CA VAL A 15 15.09 -33.46 -14.59
C VAL A 15 15.09 -32.34 -13.54
N ALA A 16 15.68 -31.19 -13.88
CA ALA A 16 15.51 -29.97 -13.12
C ALA A 16 14.05 -29.52 -13.26
N SER A 17 13.22 -29.86 -12.29
CA SER A 17 11.87 -29.30 -12.17
C SER A 17 12.01 -27.83 -11.85
N SER A 18 11.97 -26.98 -12.86
CA SER A 18 11.73 -25.55 -12.68
C SER A 18 10.33 -25.41 -12.10
N ALA A 19 10.26 -25.19 -10.78
CA ALA A 19 9.03 -24.79 -10.13
C ALA A 19 8.68 -23.40 -10.69
N PHE A 20 7.84 -23.37 -11.72
CA PHE A 20 7.18 -22.14 -12.13
C PHE A 20 6.35 -21.69 -10.92
N ALA A 21 6.73 -20.57 -10.31
CA ALA A 21 5.92 -19.93 -9.30
C ALA A 21 4.53 -19.70 -9.89
N GLN A 22 3.52 -20.36 -9.35
CA GLN A 22 2.15 -20.14 -9.78
C GLN A 22 1.74 -18.75 -9.29
N VAL A 23 1.72 -17.80 -10.20
CA VAL A 23 1.12 -16.49 -9.95
C VAL A 23 -0.36 -16.74 -9.70
N THR A 24 -0.77 -16.61 -8.45
CA THR A 24 -2.16 -16.79 -8.05
C THR A 24 -2.85 -15.42 -7.97
N ARG A 25 -4.18 -15.39 -8.08
CA ARG A 25 -4.93 -14.17 -7.82
C ARG A 25 -5.03 -13.96 -6.32
N ALA A 26 -4.77 -12.73 -5.86
CA ALA A 26 -4.91 -12.38 -4.47
C ALA A 26 -6.37 -12.49 -4.03
N SER A 27 -6.64 -13.44 -3.12
CA SER A 27 -7.96 -13.61 -2.53
C SER A 27 -8.09 -12.69 -1.31
N ASP A 28 -9.17 -11.91 -1.23
CA ASP A 28 -9.48 -11.06 -0.08
C ASP A 28 -9.63 -11.86 1.22
N ALA A 29 -10.01 -13.13 1.15
CA ALA A 29 -10.11 -14.02 2.32
C ALA A 29 -8.76 -14.29 3.02
N ASP A 30 -7.65 -14.10 2.31
CA ASP A 30 -6.31 -14.38 2.82
C ASP A 30 -5.70 -13.21 3.61
N TYR A 31 -6.34 -12.05 3.61
CA TYR A 31 -5.82 -10.81 4.17
C TYR A 31 -6.73 -10.24 5.24
N ARG A 32 -6.16 -9.37 6.10
CA ARG A 32 -6.84 -8.74 7.24
C ARG A 32 -6.75 -7.20 7.19
N ALA A 33 -6.09 -6.63 6.19
CA ALA A 33 -6.01 -5.20 5.97
C ALA A 33 -6.64 -4.83 4.62
N PHE A 34 -7.54 -3.84 4.62
CA PHE A 34 -8.31 -3.45 3.45
C PHE A 34 -8.30 -1.95 3.24
N TRP A 35 -8.04 -1.54 2.02
CA TRP A 35 -8.16 -0.16 1.56
C TRP A 35 -9.46 0.01 0.78
N LEU A 36 -10.36 0.85 1.28
CA LEU A 36 -11.72 1.02 0.75
C LEU A 36 -11.86 2.39 0.09
N TRP A 37 -12.00 2.41 -1.21
CA TRP A 37 -12.41 3.61 -1.94
C TRP A 37 -13.85 4.01 -1.60
N SER A 38 -14.16 5.31 -1.71
CA SER A 38 -15.54 5.78 -1.60
C SER A 38 -16.40 5.14 -2.68
N GLY A 39 -17.57 4.63 -2.28
CA GLY A 39 -18.52 3.99 -3.19
C GLY A 39 -18.19 2.54 -3.60
N VAL A 40 -17.11 1.94 -3.06
CA VAL A 40 -16.88 0.50 -3.27
C VAL A 40 -17.83 -0.33 -2.41
N ARG A 41 -18.23 -1.48 -2.95
CA ARG A 41 -18.99 -2.48 -2.19
C ARG A 41 -18.02 -3.26 -1.30
N PRO A 42 -18.20 -3.23 0.03
CA PRO A 42 -17.33 -3.97 0.95
C PRO A 42 -17.40 -5.48 0.67
N PRO A 43 -16.25 -6.18 0.60
CA PRO A 43 -16.22 -7.63 0.47
C PRO A 43 -16.65 -8.32 1.78
N ALA A 44 -17.07 -9.58 1.70
CA ALA A 44 -17.46 -10.36 2.88
C ALA A 44 -16.31 -10.49 3.90
N ALA A 45 -15.06 -10.59 3.42
CA ALA A 45 -13.85 -10.68 4.24
C ALA A 45 -13.61 -9.46 5.13
N LEU A 46 -14.24 -8.31 4.83
CA LEU A 46 -14.11 -7.10 5.65
C LEU A 46 -14.60 -7.29 7.11
N ARG A 47 -15.49 -8.27 7.36
CA ARG A 47 -15.96 -8.61 8.72
C ARG A 47 -14.84 -9.02 9.64
N ASP A 48 -13.79 -9.63 9.08
CA ASP A 48 -12.63 -10.16 9.80
C ASP A 48 -11.40 -9.25 9.66
N ALA A 49 -11.62 -8.01 9.20
CA ALA A 49 -10.54 -7.03 9.04
C ALA A 49 -9.95 -6.62 10.39
N GLU A 50 -8.63 -6.59 10.46
CA GLU A 50 -7.89 -6.01 11.58
C GLU A 50 -7.60 -4.53 11.36
N VAL A 51 -7.39 -4.13 10.09
CA VAL A 51 -7.10 -2.75 9.70
C VAL A 51 -7.95 -2.34 8.50
N ILE A 52 -8.58 -1.19 8.59
CA ILE A 52 -9.31 -0.56 7.48
C ILE A 52 -8.68 0.79 7.16
N TYR A 53 -8.33 0.99 5.89
CA TYR A 53 -7.98 2.28 5.31
C TYR A 53 -9.23 2.81 4.61
N LEU A 54 -9.82 3.86 5.15
CA LEU A 54 -11.12 4.34 4.73
C LEU A 54 -11.00 5.68 4.00
N HIS A 55 -11.23 5.67 2.71
CA HIS A 55 -11.21 6.87 1.87
C HIS A 55 -12.33 7.85 2.25
N GLN A 56 -11.98 9.10 2.54
CA GLN A 56 -12.91 10.13 2.99
C GLN A 56 -13.11 11.26 1.99
N GLY A 57 -12.28 11.34 0.98
CA GLY A 57 -12.42 12.33 -0.06
C GLY A 57 -11.12 12.67 -0.76
N ASP A 58 -11.26 13.53 -1.75
CA ASP A 58 -10.18 13.99 -2.61
C ASP A 58 -9.94 15.48 -2.42
N VAL A 59 -8.67 15.88 -2.42
CA VAL A 59 -8.31 17.27 -2.66
C VAL A 59 -8.07 17.45 -4.16
N VAL A 60 -9.00 18.10 -4.81
CA VAL A 60 -8.99 18.34 -6.27
C VAL A 60 -8.76 19.79 -6.59
N THR A 61 -8.37 20.07 -7.82
CA THR A 61 -8.25 21.43 -8.33
C THR A 61 -9.58 21.91 -8.92
N ARG A 62 -10.22 22.89 -8.28
CA ARG A 62 -11.42 23.55 -8.79
C ARG A 62 -11.15 25.04 -8.97
N ARG A 63 -11.35 25.55 -10.18
CA ARG A 63 -11.10 26.96 -10.53
C ARG A 63 -9.71 27.46 -10.07
N GLY A 64 -8.69 26.61 -10.25
CA GLY A 64 -7.31 26.90 -9.85
C GLY A 64 -7.00 26.72 -8.35
N GLN A 65 -7.98 26.46 -7.50
CA GLN A 65 -7.81 26.32 -6.05
C GLN A 65 -7.94 24.87 -5.59
N ALA A 66 -7.19 24.50 -4.56
CA ALA A 66 -7.36 23.22 -3.88
C ALA A 66 -8.71 23.19 -3.14
N THR A 67 -9.51 22.18 -3.41
CA THR A 67 -10.83 21.99 -2.78
C THR A 67 -10.95 20.58 -2.26
N PHE A 68 -11.29 20.43 -0.97
CA PHE A 68 -11.58 19.11 -0.39
C PHE A 68 -13.01 18.69 -0.69
N VAL A 69 -13.16 17.64 -1.51
CA VAL A 69 -14.43 17.02 -1.86
C VAL A 69 -14.63 15.77 -1.01
N ARG A 70 -15.60 15.82 -0.12
CA ARG A 70 -15.97 14.63 0.68
C ARG A 70 -16.67 13.62 -0.22
N LEU A 71 -16.14 12.40 -0.24
CA LEU A 71 -16.64 11.28 -1.04
C LEU A 71 -16.97 10.04 -0.19
N GLY A 72 -16.37 9.96 0.99
CA GLY A 72 -16.52 8.83 1.90
C GLY A 72 -17.89 8.79 2.59
N GLN A 73 -18.16 7.67 3.25
CA GLN A 73 -19.34 7.54 4.09
C GLN A 73 -19.32 8.57 5.24
N PRO A 74 -20.48 8.98 5.76
CA PRO A 74 -20.56 9.81 6.94
C PRO A 74 -19.83 9.19 8.13
N VAL A 75 -19.28 10.05 9.00
CA VAL A 75 -18.61 9.59 10.22
C VAL A 75 -19.60 8.80 11.07
N ALA A 76 -19.24 7.56 11.38
CA ALA A 76 -20.03 6.64 12.17
C ALA A 76 -19.11 5.70 12.97
N ARG A 77 -19.63 5.04 13.98
CA ARG A 77 -18.89 3.99 14.69
C ARG A 77 -18.82 2.74 13.82
N LEU A 78 -17.61 2.30 13.51
CA LEU A 78 -17.33 1.08 12.75
C LEU A 78 -16.92 -0.05 13.71
N ARG A 79 -17.10 -1.30 13.26
CA ARG A 79 -16.60 -2.49 13.96
C ARG A 79 -15.22 -2.89 13.42
N ALA A 80 -14.26 -1.95 13.46
CA ALA A 80 -12.90 -2.19 12.98
C ALA A 80 -11.92 -2.08 14.14
N PRO A 81 -10.99 -3.05 14.31
CA PRO A 81 -9.96 -2.97 15.36
C PRO A 81 -9.01 -1.78 15.20
N ALA A 82 -8.68 -1.41 13.95
CA ALA A 82 -7.86 -0.24 13.63
C ALA A 82 -8.38 0.45 12.37
N LEU A 83 -8.38 1.79 12.38
CA LEU A 83 -8.88 2.62 11.30
C LEU A 83 -7.84 3.65 10.88
N TRP A 84 -7.48 3.67 9.61
CA TRP A 84 -6.83 4.78 8.95
C TRP A 84 -7.86 5.61 8.19
N VAL A 85 -7.82 6.92 8.39
CA VAL A 85 -8.61 7.87 7.59
C VAL A 85 -7.78 8.28 6.40
N THR A 86 -8.25 8.07 5.17
CA THR A 86 -7.43 8.31 3.98
C THR A 86 -8.00 9.42 3.11
N VAL A 87 -7.09 10.22 2.51
CA VAL A 87 -7.41 11.32 1.62
C VAL A 87 -6.51 11.25 0.40
N ARG A 88 -7.09 11.33 -0.79
CA ARG A 88 -6.34 11.43 -2.03
C ARG A 88 -6.08 12.89 -2.38
N LEU A 89 -4.88 13.16 -2.91
CA LEU A 89 -4.48 14.49 -3.34
C LEU A 89 -4.14 14.52 -4.82
N GLU A 90 -4.56 15.59 -5.52
CA GLU A 90 -4.09 15.91 -6.88
C GLU A 90 -2.89 16.86 -6.86
N ARG A 91 -2.69 17.60 -5.76
CA ARG A 91 -1.65 18.63 -5.63
C ARG A 91 -1.17 18.77 -4.19
N LEU A 92 0.03 19.34 -4.01
CA LEU A 92 0.70 19.48 -2.71
C LEU A 92 0.69 20.92 -2.17
N ASP A 93 0.43 21.92 -3.01
CA ASP A 93 0.41 23.34 -2.64
C ASP A 93 -0.91 23.72 -1.96
N LEU A 94 -1.13 23.15 -0.79
CA LEU A 94 -2.31 23.38 0.03
C LEU A 94 -2.12 24.57 0.97
N THR A 95 -3.22 25.31 1.21
CA THR A 95 -3.24 26.37 2.24
C THR A 95 -3.20 25.75 3.64
N ASP A 96 -2.86 26.55 4.64
CA ASP A 96 -2.81 26.12 6.04
C ASP A 96 -4.19 25.68 6.54
N GLU A 97 -5.26 26.37 6.13
CA GLU A 97 -6.65 25.99 6.47
C GLU A 97 -7.03 24.63 5.88
N MET A 98 -6.53 24.31 4.68
CA MET A 98 -6.75 22.99 4.09
C MET A 98 -6.00 21.93 4.86
N LEU A 99 -4.72 22.16 5.21
CA LEU A 99 -3.95 21.24 6.03
C LEU A 99 -4.63 21.00 7.40
N ASP A 100 -5.14 22.05 8.05
CA ASP A 100 -5.89 21.94 9.30
C ASP A 100 -7.19 21.13 9.12
N THR A 101 -7.85 21.29 7.98
CA THR A 101 -9.04 20.50 7.65
C THR A 101 -8.73 19.02 7.56
N LEU A 102 -7.64 18.66 6.88
CA LEU A 102 -7.20 17.26 6.76
C LEU A 102 -6.74 16.71 8.11
N ALA A 103 -5.93 17.46 8.85
CA ALA A 103 -5.40 17.04 10.15
C ALA A 103 -6.48 16.77 11.22
N ARG A 104 -7.66 17.41 11.09
CA ARG A 104 -8.80 17.16 11.99
C ARG A 104 -9.62 15.92 11.65
N LEU A 105 -9.46 15.30 10.49
CA LEU A 105 -10.26 14.14 10.09
C LEU A 105 -10.13 12.95 11.06
N PRO A 106 -8.92 12.51 11.47
CA PRO A 106 -8.78 11.41 12.41
C PRO A 106 -9.50 11.66 13.75
N ALA A 107 -9.40 12.87 14.28
CA ALA A 107 -10.05 13.23 15.55
C ALA A 107 -11.58 13.09 15.47
N ARG A 108 -12.20 13.49 14.35
CA ARG A 108 -13.66 13.34 14.13
C ARG A 108 -14.08 11.88 14.17
N TRP A 109 -13.29 10.99 13.52
CA TRP A 109 -13.57 9.56 13.55
C TRP A 109 -13.33 8.93 14.91
N ALA A 110 -12.32 9.39 15.65
CA ALA A 110 -12.06 8.95 17.02
C ALA A 110 -13.18 9.38 17.98
N GLN A 111 -13.72 10.60 17.85
CA GLN A 111 -14.85 11.09 18.63
C GLN A 111 -16.13 10.27 18.42
N ALA A 112 -16.30 9.63 17.27
CA ALA A 112 -17.39 8.69 17.00
C ALA A 112 -17.18 7.30 17.63
N GLY A 113 -16.14 7.11 18.44
CA GLY A 113 -15.84 5.87 19.15
C GLY A 113 -15.03 4.85 18.36
N ASN A 114 -14.34 5.27 17.29
CA ASN A 114 -13.44 4.42 16.50
C ASN A 114 -12.03 4.40 17.07
N ARG A 115 -11.34 3.28 16.92
CA ARG A 115 -9.89 3.16 17.20
C ARG A 115 -9.10 3.64 15.98
N VAL A 116 -8.91 4.95 15.90
CA VAL A 116 -8.22 5.58 14.77
C VAL A 116 -6.71 5.49 14.94
N THR A 117 -6.02 4.87 14.00
CA THR A 117 -4.56 4.81 13.96
C THR A 117 -3.98 6.13 13.46
N GLY A 118 -4.52 6.70 12.38
CA GLY A 118 -3.96 7.91 11.82
C GLY A 118 -4.65 8.44 10.56
N LEU A 119 -3.95 9.38 9.92
CA LEU A 119 -4.27 9.94 8.61
C LEU A 119 -3.33 9.36 7.57
N GLN A 120 -3.86 8.84 6.48
CA GLN A 120 -3.06 8.42 5.34
C GLN A 120 -3.31 9.35 4.14
N ILE A 121 -2.24 9.75 3.49
CA ILE A 121 -2.27 10.55 2.27
C ILE A 121 -1.99 9.64 1.08
N ASP A 122 -2.89 9.67 0.11
CA ASP A 122 -2.75 9.01 -1.19
C ASP A 122 -2.38 10.06 -2.24
N PHE A 123 -1.11 10.06 -2.67
CA PHE A 123 -0.59 10.98 -3.66
C PHE A 123 0.44 10.29 -4.54
N ASP A 124 0.14 10.19 -5.82
CA ASP A 124 1.01 9.59 -6.82
C ASP A 124 2.18 10.53 -7.19
N ALA A 125 3.09 10.74 -6.24
CA ALA A 125 4.27 11.57 -6.48
C ALA A 125 5.20 10.91 -7.51
N ALA A 126 5.50 11.60 -8.60
CA ALA A 126 6.61 11.18 -9.44
C ALA A 126 7.93 11.20 -8.64
N THR A 127 8.84 10.27 -8.90
CA THR A 127 10.08 10.06 -8.14
C THR A 127 10.89 11.35 -7.93
N HIS A 128 10.95 12.23 -8.95
CA HIS A 128 11.66 13.52 -8.84
C HIS A 128 10.96 14.54 -7.92
N ARG A 129 9.72 14.28 -7.48
CA ARG A 129 8.93 15.14 -6.59
C ARG A 129 8.87 14.66 -5.14
N ILE A 130 9.63 13.63 -4.77
CA ILE A 130 9.63 13.09 -3.40
C ILE A 130 10.05 14.15 -2.37
N ASP A 131 10.96 15.06 -2.71
CA ASP A 131 11.37 16.15 -1.81
C ASP A 131 10.23 17.18 -1.60
N ASP A 132 9.46 17.49 -2.65
CA ASP A 132 8.25 18.34 -2.53
C ASP A 132 7.22 17.67 -1.64
N TYR A 133 7.04 16.38 -1.83
CA TYR A 133 6.14 15.59 -1.01
C TYR A 133 6.59 15.55 0.46
N GLY A 134 7.88 15.36 0.71
CA GLY A 134 8.45 15.43 2.06
C GLY A 134 8.19 16.76 2.76
N ARG A 135 8.35 17.90 2.04
CA ARG A 135 8.03 19.25 2.59
C ARG A 135 6.54 19.39 2.92
N PHE A 136 5.68 18.91 2.06
CA PHE A 136 4.23 18.88 2.30
C PHE A 136 3.91 18.05 3.55
N LEU A 137 4.44 16.83 3.65
CA LEU A 137 4.22 15.93 4.78
C LEU A 137 4.72 16.53 6.10
N THR A 138 5.85 17.25 6.09
CA THR A 138 6.35 17.97 7.27
C THR A 138 5.36 19.03 7.76
N ARG A 139 4.79 19.81 6.84
CA ARG A 139 3.76 20.81 7.18
C ARG A 139 2.49 20.17 7.73
N LEU A 140 2.07 19.04 7.16
CA LEU A 140 0.90 18.30 7.62
C LEU A 140 1.16 17.65 8.99
N ARG A 141 2.34 17.03 9.18
CA ARG A 141 2.73 16.41 10.45
C ARG A 141 2.72 17.41 11.62
N ALA A 142 3.17 18.63 11.38
CA ALA A 142 3.17 19.70 12.40
C ALA A 142 1.75 20.09 12.87
N ARG A 143 0.71 19.78 12.10
CA ARG A 143 -0.70 20.08 12.42
C ARG A 143 -1.49 18.88 12.90
N LEU A 144 -1.02 17.69 12.60
CA LEU A 144 -1.67 16.45 13.00
C LEU A 144 -1.41 16.22 14.49
N ASP A 145 -2.48 15.97 15.27
CA ASP A 145 -2.39 15.62 16.69
C ASP A 145 -1.42 14.43 16.87
N ALA A 146 -0.46 14.55 17.79
CA ALA A 146 0.64 13.62 17.99
C ALA A 146 0.18 12.17 18.34
N ARG A 147 -1.05 12.00 18.80
CA ARG A 147 -1.63 10.67 19.04
C ARG A 147 -1.97 9.90 17.76
N PHE A 148 -2.00 10.58 16.59
CA PHE A 148 -2.30 9.96 15.30
C PHE A 148 -1.04 9.80 14.47
N ALA A 149 -0.90 8.64 13.89
CA ALA A 149 0.14 8.36 12.92
C ALA A 149 -0.15 9.07 11.58
N LEU A 150 0.90 9.37 10.82
CA LEU A 150 0.83 9.85 9.45
C LEU A 150 1.32 8.75 8.51
N GLY A 151 0.46 8.26 7.64
CA GLY A 151 0.80 7.27 6.63
C GLY A 151 0.74 7.85 5.22
N VAL A 152 1.35 7.15 4.28
CA VAL A 152 1.26 7.48 2.85
C VAL A 152 1.10 6.23 2.01
N THR A 153 0.47 6.36 0.83
CA THR A 153 0.67 5.41 -0.26
C THR A 153 1.89 5.82 -1.07
N GLY A 154 2.54 4.87 -1.71
CA GLY A 154 3.70 5.10 -2.56
C GLY A 154 3.67 4.22 -3.79
N LEU A 155 4.35 4.66 -4.84
CA LEU A 155 4.48 3.91 -6.08
C LEU A 155 5.59 2.86 -5.95
N LEU A 156 5.42 1.76 -6.66
CA LEU A 156 6.33 0.61 -6.61
C LEU A 156 7.78 0.97 -7.04
N ASP A 157 7.92 1.91 -7.97
CA ASP A 157 9.21 2.35 -8.51
C ASP A 157 10.00 3.30 -7.61
N TRP A 158 9.39 3.85 -6.55
CA TRP A 158 10.04 4.84 -5.68
C TRP A 158 11.37 4.35 -5.11
N ALA A 159 11.41 3.11 -4.63
CA ALA A 159 12.61 2.55 -4.02
C ALA A 159 13.68 2.18 -5.05
N GLN A 160 13.30 1.87 -6.30
CA GLN A 160 14.23 1.48 -7.35
C GLN A 160 14.78 2.67 -8.15
N THR A 161 13.92 3.63 -8.53
CA THR A 161 14.27 4.77 -9.38
C THR A 161 14.53 6.04 -8.60
N GLY A 162 14.06 6.07 -7.34
CA GLY A 162 14.30 7.15 -6.38
C GLY A 162 15.49 6.88 -5.49
N SER A 163 15.61 7.68 -4.45
CA SER A 163 16.58 7.48 -3.39
C SER A 163 15.89 6.87 -2.18
N VAL A 164 16.26 5.64 -1.80
CA VAL A 164 15.77 5.00 -0.57
C VAL A 164 16.09 5.87 0.66
N ALA A 165 17.22 6.59 0.65
CA ALA A 165 17.55 7.53 1.73
C ALA A 165 16.51 8.66 1.86
N ARG A 166 16.00 9.19 0.73
CA ARG A 166 14.92 10.20 0.74
C ARG A 166 13.60 9.63 1.22
N LEU A 167 13.28 8.39 0.83
CA LEU A 167 12.09 7.70 1.33
C LEU A 167 12.17 7.52 2.85
N ASN A 168 13.31 7.04 3.34
CA ASN A 168 13.56 6.84 4.78
C ASN A 168 13.56 8.14 5.59
N ALA A 169 13.73 9.30 4.93
CA ALA A 169 13.67 10.62 5.56
C ALA A 169 12.26 11.24 5.56
N LEU A 170 11.26 10.59 4.95
CA LEU A 170 9.88 11.08 5.00
C LEU A 170 9.36 11.08 6.45
N PRO A 171 8.67 12.12 6.90
CA PRO A 171 8.16 12.24 8.26
C PRO A 171 6.85 11.43 8.44
N VAL A 172 6.89 10.14 8.13
CA VAL A 172 5.74 9.24 8.12
C VAL A 172 5.98 8.01 9.00
N ASP A 173 4.91 7.46 9.52
CA ASP A 173 4.90 6.29 10.39
C ASP A 173 4.60 4.99 9.62
N GLU A 174 4.04 5.09 8.41
CA GLU A 174 3.75 3.94 7.55
C GLU A 174 3.76 4.33 6.07
N LEU A 175 4.30 3.44 5.24
CA LEU A 175 4.24 3.50 3.77
C LEU A 175 3.49 2.27 3.23
N VAL A 176 2.46 2.46 2.42
CA VAL A 176 1.80 1.38 1.67
C VAL A 176 2.23 1.46 0.22
N VAL A 177 3.05 0.52 -0.24
CA VAL A 177 3.60 0.49 -1.60
C VAL A 177 2.63 -0.21 -2.54
N GLN A 178 2.06 0.51 -3.51
CA GLN A 178 1.11 -0.01 -4.47
C GLN A 178 1.83 -0.84 -5.54
N THR A 179 1.47 -2.12 -5.68
CA THR A 179 2.00 -3.04 -6.70
C THR A 179 1.12 -3.12 -7.95
N TYR A 180 0.18 -2.20 -8.09
CA TYR A 180 -0.82 -2.21 -9.16
C TYR A 180 -0.99 -0.81 -9.75
N GLN A 181 -1.53 -0.77 -10.96
CA GLN A 181 -1.97 0.43 -11.64
C GLN A 181 -3.39 0.21 -12.17
N GLY A 182 -4.31 1.09 -11.78
CA GLY A 182 -5.72 0.91 -12.05
C GLY A 182 -6.27 -0.37 -11.40
N ARG A 183 -6.51 -1.41 -12.19
CA ARG A 183 -7.06 -2.69 -11.70
C ARG A 183 -6.08 -3.86 -11.84
N HIS A 184 -4.92 -3.63 -12.38
CA HIS A 184 -3.97 -4.67 -12.77
C HIS A 184 -2.68 -4.54 -11.98
N THR A 185 -2.13 -5.67 -11.57
CA THR A 185 -0.78 -5.72 -11.03
C THR A 185 0.22 -5.21 -12.08
N VAL A 186 1.19 -4.43 -11.65
CA VAL A 186 2.25 -3.90 -12.51
C VAL A 186 3.05 -5.07 -13.10
N PRO A 187 3.15 -5.20 -14.42
CA PRO A 187 3.93 -6.27 -15.04
C PRO A 187 5.37 -6.29 -14.54
N GLY A 188 5.86 -7.47 -14.12
CA GLY A 188 7.20 -7.62 -13.59
C GLY A 188 7.46 -6.90 -12.26
N TYR A 189 6.44 -6.73 -11.45
CA TYR A 189 6.50 -6.07 -10.13
C TYR A 189 7.60 -6.66 -9.22
N ALA A 190 7.86 -7.95 -9.32
CA ALA A 190 8.85 -8.64 -8.47
C ALA A 190 10.24 -8.02 -8.56
N ARG A 191 10.63 -7.44 -9.71
CA ARG A 191 11.94 -6.79 -9.89
C ARG A 191 12.15 -5.55 -8.99
N TYR A 192 11.08 -4.95 -8.49
CA TYR A 192 11.12 -3.78 -7.61
C TYR A 192 11.23 -4.14 -6.12
N LEU A 193 10.78 -5.35 -5.75
CA LEU A 193 10.66 -5.76 -4.35
C LEU A 193 11.99 -5.79 -3.58
N PRO A 194 13.15 -6.20 -4.18
CA PRO A 194 14.42 -6.17 -3.46
C PRO A 194 14.80 -4.79 -2.91
N ALA A 195 14.50 -3.71 -3.65
CA ALA A 195 14.78 -2.35 -3.19
C ALA A 195 13.94 -1.95 -1.95
N LEU A 196 12.78 -2.56 -1.75
CA LEU A 196 11.94 -2.30 -0.57
C LEU A 196 12.55 -2.85 0.71
N LEU A 197 13.45 -3.84 0.64
CA LEU A 197 14.15 -4.38 1.81
C LEU A 197 15.09 -3.35 2.48
N GLU A 198 15.46 -2.30 1.75
CA GLU A 198 16.30 -1.19 2.25
C GLU A 198 15.48 -0.11 2.98
N LEU A 199 14.15 -0.20 2.95
CA LEU A 199 13.30 0.73 3.69
C LEU A 199 13.49 0.56 5.20
N ARG A 200 13.52 1.70 5.91
CA ARG A 200 13.58 1.81 7.36
C ARG A 200 12.37 2.54 7.94
N ILE A 201 11.29 2.52 7.20
CA ILE A 201 9.96 2.97 7.59
C ILE A 201 9.07 1.73 7.63
N PRO A 202 8.18 1.55 8.60
CA PRO A 202 7.17 0.50 8.56
C PRO A 202 6.43 0.53 7.22
N PHE A 203 6.45 -0.57 6.47
CA PHE A 203 5.80 -0.60 5.16
C PHE A 203 4.94 -1.83 4.95
N LYS A 204 3.93 -1.67 4.12
CA LYS A 204 3.05 -2.73 3.62
C LYS A 204 3.04 -2.74 2.10
N ILE A 205 2.63 -3.87 1.53
CA ILE A 205 2.37 -3.99 0.10
C ILE A 205 0.88 -3.79 -0.16
N GLY A 206 0.55 -2.90 -1.08
CA GLY A 206 -0.81 -2.68 -1.56
C GLY A 206 -1.07 -3.54 -2.79
N ILE A 207 -2.02 -4.47 -2.70
CA ILE A 207 -2.38 -5.41 -3.77
C ILE A 207 -3.79 -5.10 -4.25
N ALA A 208 -4.02 -5.02 -5.56
CA ALA A 208 -5.38 -4.89 -6.09
C ALA A 208 -6.19 -6.16 -5.79
N GLN A 209 -7.44 -6.00 -5.38
CA GLN A 209 -8.36 -7.14 -5.21
C GLN A 209 -8.43 -7.98 -6.48
N ASN A 210 -8.22 -9.29 -6.36
CA ASN A 210 -8.09 -10.25 -7.47
C ASN A 210 -6.94 -9.95 -8.45
N GLY A 211 -5.99 -9.09 -8.09
CA GLY A 211 -4.78 -8.87 -8.85
C GLY A 211 -3.85 -10.08 -8.82
N GLU A 212 -2.96 -10.18 -9.80
CA GLU A 212 -1.92 -11.21 -9.81
C GLU A 212 -0.90 -10.94 -8.72
N TRP A 213 -0.63 -11.94 -7.88
CA TRP A 213 0.32 -11.80 -6.78
C TRP A 213 0.94 -13.14 -6.42
N ASP A 214 2.25 -13.18 -6.33
CA ASP A 214 2.98 -14.34 -5.82
C ASP A 214 3.18 -14.20 -4.30
N LYS A 215 2.48 -15.03 -3.51
CA LYS A 215 2.62 -15.02 -2.05
C LYS A 215 4.01 -15.38 -1.55
N THR A 216 4.85 -15.98 -2.37
CA THR A 216 6.24 -16.29 -1.97
C THR A 216 7.05 -15.00 -1.77
N GLU A 217 6.70 -13.93 -2.46
CA GLU A 217 7.31 -12.61 -2.31
C GLU A 217 7.09 -12.03 -0.90
N GLU A 218 5.94 -12.31 -0.28
CA GLU A 218 5.70 -11.86 1.10
C GLU A 218 6.68 -12.49 2.09
N LYS A 219 7.13 -13.72 1.84
CA LYS A 219 8.16 -14.38 2.67
C LYS A 219 9.51 -13.69 2.53
N THR A 220 9.85 -13.28 1.32
CA THR A 220 11.07 -12.50 1.06
C THR A 220 10.98 -11.13 1.73
N LEU A 221 9.87 -10.41 1.58
CA LEU A 221 9.66 -9.12 2.23
C LEU A 221 9.66 -9.22 3.76
N ALA A 222 9.16 -10.34 4.33
CA ALA A 222 9.13 -10.57 5.76
C ALA A 222 10.53 -10.75 6.40
N THR A 223 11.60 -10.86 5.60
CA THR A 223 12.98 -10.77 6.10
C THR A 223 13.34 -9.37 6.58
N SER A 224 12.64 -8.34 6.10
CA SER A 224 12.80 -6.96 6.58
C SER A 224 12.08 -6.77 7.92
N PRO A 225 12.74 -6.22 8.96
CA PRO A 225 12.08 -5.90 10.23
C PRO A 225 11.06 -4.77 10.10
N TRP A 226 10.99 -4.11 8.95
CA TRP A 226 10.08 -3.01 8.66
C TRP A 226 8.82 -3.44 7.90
N TYR A 227 8.78 -4.65 7.34
CA TYR A 227 7.60 -5.16 6.65
C TYR A 227 6.45 -5.43 7.63
N ARG A 228 5.25 -5.02 7.28
CA ARG A 228 4.02 -5.11 8.10
C ARG A 228 2.87 -5.81 7.38
N GLY A 229 3.18 -6.66 6.38
CA GLY A 229 2.18 -7.42 5.65
C GLY A 229 1.61 -6.68 4.43
N ALA A 230 0.45 -7.13 3.97
CA ALA A 230 -0.19 -6.62 2.77
C ALA A 230 -1.57 -6.01 3.05
N VAL A 231 -1.99 -5.12 2.15
CA VAL A 231 -3.30 -4.45 2.16
C VAL A 231 -4.00 -4.73 0.85
N ILE A 232 -5.24 -5.22 0.88
CA ILE A 232 -6.06 -5.38 -0.32
C ILE A 232 -6.79 -4.07 -0.62
N PHE A 233 -6.51 -3.51 -1.79
CA PHE A 233 -7.25 -2.38 -2.35
C PHE A 233 -8.51 -2.90 -3.01
N VAL A 234 -9.65 -2.64 -2.36
CA VAL A 234 -10.96 -3.14 -2.78
C VAL A 234 -11.45 -2.35 -3.99
N LEU A 235 -11.83 -3.07 -5.03
CA LEU A 235 -12.29 -2.52 -6.30
C LEU A 235 -13.74 -2.93 -6.56
N ASN A 236 -14.54 -2.04 -7.15
CA ASN A 236 -15.85 -2.44 -7.65
C ASN A 236 -15.69 -3.44 -8.81
N PRO A 237 -16.63 -4.35 -9.03
CA PRO A 237 -16.64 -5.18 -10.22
C PRO A 237 -16.49 -4.35 -11.50
N ALA A 238 -15.84 -4.89 -12.51
CA ALA A 238 -15.82 -4.26 -13.83
C ALA A 238 -17.27 -4.17 -14.34
N ARG A 239 -17.65 -3.01 -14.83
CA ARG A 239 -18.95 -2.84 -15.51
C ARG A 239 -18.92 -3.50 -16.88
#